data_ebd6aa125745c76246bc5459977d3d8e
#
_entry.id   ebd6aa125745c76246bc5459977d3d8e
#
_cell.length_a   1.000
_cell.length_b   1.000
_cell.length_c   1.000
_cell.angle_alpha   90.00
_cell.angle_beta   90.00
_cell.angle_gamma   90.00
#
_symmetry.space_group_name_H-M   'P 1'
#
loop_
_entity.id
_entity.type
_entity.pdbx_description
1 polymer ?
#
loop_
_entity_poly.entity_id
_entity_poly.type
_entity_poly.pdbx_seq_one_letter_code
_entity_poly.pdbx_strand_id
1 'polypeptide(L)'
;DPALARRLTNVQAQANVPITGLTPLTAIDLVGRLRGGRPRQTRRRAEELIEALDLGEWATTPAQKISGGVARLTAFAMCAVVPGRLVILDEPTNDVDPVRRRLLWDQIRLLADAGSAVLLVTHNVREAERAVDRLTILDHGHVIAEGTPAALVAGHGSSFVLEISRTPGRRIEPPAGMSLTQHDAARASVAVDSHRTTQAVEWAAHALRDGAIERYELAPISLEDVYVDLTGSTGEEVRRHAA
;
A
#
# COMPACT_ATOMS: atom_id res chain seq x y z
N ASP A 1 7.39 -2.11 31.19
CA ASP A 1 6.58 -1.03 31.77
C ASP A 1 5.53 -0.57 30.75
N PRO A 2 4.22 -0.91 30.97
CA PRO A 2 3.15 -0.55 30.05
C PRO A 2 2.93 0.97 29.87
N ALA A 3 3.23 1.76 30.89
CA ALA A 3 3.08 3.21 30.82
C ALA A 3 4.15 3.82 29.92
N LEU A 4 5.39 3.33 30.02
CA LEU A 4 6.48 3.73 29.14
C LEU A 4 6.19 3.31 27.68
N ALA A 5 5.73 2.08 27.47
CA ALA A 5 5.36 1.61 26.13
C ALA A 5 4.32 2.52 25.47
N ARG A 6 3.23 2.85 26.18
CA ARG A 6 2.20 3.77 25.66
C ARG A 6 2.72 5.18 25.36
N ARG A 7 3.71 5.66 26.12
CA ARG A 7 4.33 6.98 25.84
C ARG A 7 5.21 6.96 24.60
N LEU A 8 5.87 5.84 24.33
CA LEU A 8 6.82 5.71 23.23
C LEU A 8 6.16 5.23 21.92
N THR A 9 4.92 4.73 21.97
CA THR A 9 4.23 4.14 20.82
C THR A 9 2.95 4.89 20.50
N ASN A 10 2.71 5.11 19.20
CA ASN A 10 1.42 5.54 18.65
C ASN A 10 0.89 4.40 17.78
N VAL A 11 -0.42 4.20 17.81
CA VAL A 11 -1.07 3.15 17.01
C VAL A 11 -2.30 3.74 16.33
N GLN A 12 -2.34 3.62 15.02
CA GLN A 12 -3.55 3.75 14.22
C GLN A 12 -4.06 2.35 13.94
N ALA A 13 -5.19 1.98 14.54
CA ALA A 13 -5.81 0.68 14.28
C ALA A 13 -6.56 0.70 12.94
N GLN A 14 -6.80 -0.50 12.39
CA GLN A 14 -7.60 -0.68 11.18
C GLN A 14 -9.02 -0.11 11.33
N ALA A 15 -9.67 -0.29 12.47
CA ALA A 15 -10.94 0.33 12.77
C ALA A 15 -10.75 1.83 13.09
N ASN A 16 -11.55 2.69 12.47
CA ASN A 16 -11.54 4.12 12.79
C ASN A 16 -11.99 4.34 14.24
N VAL A 17 -11.19 5.08 15.00
CA VAL A 17 -11.56 5.48 16.35
C VAL A 17 -12.73 6.48 16.28
N PRO A 18 -13.86 6.22 16.96
CA PRO A 18 -14.97 7.15 16.98
C PRO A 18 -14.56 8.43 17.73
N ILE A 19 -14.63 9.56 17.03
CA ILE A 19 -14.38 10.91 17.61
C ILE A 19 -15.68 11.68 17.72
N THR A 20 -16.75 11.01 18.12
CA THR A 20 -18.10 11.57 18.25
C THR A 20 -18.10 12.83 19.11
N GLY A 21 -18.74 13.89 18.62
CA GLY A 21 -18.79 15.18 19.32
C GLY A 21 -17.58 16.08 19.09
N LEU A 22 -16.55 15.60 18.38
CA LEU A 22 -15.38 16.40 18.02
C LEU A 22 -15.36 16.69 16.51
N THR A 23 -14.49 17.58 16.12
CA THR A 23 -14.12 17.82 14.73
C THR A 23 -12.69 17.28 14.50
N PRO A 24 -12.25 17.03 13.25
CA PRO A 24 -10.88 16.61 12.97
C PRO A 24 -9.83 17.45 13.69
N LEU A 25 -9.90 18.76 13.57
CA LEU A 25 -8.93 19.67 14.19
C LEU A 25 -8.93 19.58 15.71
N THR A 26 -10.11 19.48 16.34
CA THR A 26 -10.19 19.37 17.82
C THR A 26 -9.75 18.01 18.31
N ALA A 27 -10.00 16.93 17.57
CA ALA A 27 -9.56 15.59 17.91
C ALA A 27 -8.03 15.46 17.87
N ILE A 28 -7.41 15.97 16.81
CA ILE A 28 -5.95 15.96 16.65
C ILE A 28 -5.27 16.77 17.77
N ASP A 29 -5.73 18.00 18.04
CA ASP A 29 -5.18 18.84 19.11
C ASP A 29 -5.36 18.19 20.50
N LEU A 30 -6.54 17.61 20.76
CA LEU A 30 -6.81 16.92 22.02
C LEU A 30 -5.84 15.76 22.26
N VAL A 31 -5.67 14.90 21.25
CA VAL A 31 -4.73 13.76 21.36
C VAL A 31 -3.30 14.27 21.56
N GLY A 32 -2.88 15.32 20.86
CA GLY A 32 -1.58 15.93 21.08
C GLY A 32 -1.35 16.38 22.53
N ARG A 33 -2.36 16.99 23.15
CA ARG A 33 -2.31 17.39 24.57
C ARG A 33 -2.28 16.18 25.51
N LEU A 34 -3.10 15.18 25.26
CA LEU A 34 -3.12 13.93 26.06
C LEU A 34 -1.76 13.22 26.03
N ARG A 35 -1.02 13.36 24.93
CA ARG A 35 0.35 12.85 24.80
C ARG A 35 1.43 13.76 25.40
N GLY A 36 1.04 14.81 26.11
CA GLY A 36 1.95 15.71 26.83
C GLY A 36 2.49 16.87 25.99
N GLY A 37 1.93 17.10 24.81
CA GLY A 37 2.28 18.26 24.00
C GLY A 37 1.76 19.57 24.60
N ARG A 38 2.51 20.67 24.40
CA ARG A 38 2.09 21.98 24.85
C ARG A 38 0.92 22.52 24.03
N PRO A 39 -0.15 23.11 24.61
CA PRO A 39 -1.38 23.49 23.91
C PRO A 39 -1.18 24.31 22.62
N ARG A 40 -0.29 25.31 22.65
CA ARG A 40 0.00 26.14 21.47
C ARG A 40 0.72 25.34 20.36
N GLN A 41 1.61 24.43 20.73
CA GLN A 41 2.37 23.61 19.79
C GLN A 41 1.51 22.53 19.16
N THR A 42 0.66 21.85 19.97
CA THR A 42 -0.25 20.82 19.46
C THR A 42 -1.29 21.41 18.51
N ARG A 43 -1.84 22.58 18.86
CA ARG A 43 -2.79 23.27 18.01
C ARG A 43 -2.19 23.63 16.66
N ARG A 44 -1.00 24.25 16.66
CA ARG A 44 -0.29 24.59 15.44
C ARG A 44 0.03 23.34 14.62
N ARG A 45 0.53 22.27 15.25
CA ARG A 45 0.84 21.02 14.55
C ARG A 45 -0.40 20.34 13.98
N ALA A 46 -1.54 20.42 14.68
CA ALA A 46 -2.82 19.94 14.17
C ALA A 46 -3.26 20.70 12.91
N GLU A 47 -3.11 22.03 12.89
CA GLU A 47 -3.41 22.87 11.72
C GLU A 47 -2.47 22.53 10.54
N GLU A 48 -1.18 22.35 10.77
CA GLU A 48 -0.20 21.91 9.76
C GLU A 48 -0.57 20.56 9.16
N LEU A 49 -1.00 19.58 9.99
CA LEU A 49 -1.42 18.26 9.51
C LEU A 49 -2.74 18.30 8.73
N ILE A 50 -3.69 19.12 9.14
CA ILE A 50 -4.94 19.37 8.41
C ILE A 50 -4.63 19.91 7.01
N GLU A 51 -3.73 20.87 6.89
CA GLU A 51 -3.31 21.42 5.61
C GLU A 51 -2.56 20.39 4.77
N ALA A 52 -1.56 19.72 5.35
CA ALA A 52 -0.72 18.75 4.66
C ALA A 52 -1.49 17.53 4.12
N LEU A 53 -2.62 17.16 4.73
CA LEU A 53 -3.49 16.05 4.33
C LEU A 53 -4.71 16.50 3.52
N ASP A 54 -4.78 17.79 3.14
CA ASP A 54 -5.91 18.39 2.40
C ASP A 54 -7.26 18.15 3.10
N LEU A 55 -7.29 18.40 4.42
CA LEU A 55 -8.48 18.24 5.27
C LEU A 55 -9.16 19.57 5.65
N GLY A 56 -8.76 20.68 5.03
CA GLY A 56 -9.21 22.03 5.38
C GLY A 56 -10.74 22.18 5.42
N GLU A 57 -11.43 21.63 4.41
CA GLU A 57 -12.90 21.68 4.33
C GLU A 57 -13.60 20.98 5.51
N TRP A 58 -12.97 19.95 6.07
CA TRP A 58 -13.55 19.16 7.17
C TRP A 58 -12.99 19.52 8.54
N ALA A 59 -12.01 20.43 8.62
CA ALA A 59 -11.32 20.76 9.87
C ALA A 59 -12.26 21.04 11.05
N THR A 60 -13.39 21.69 10.78
CA THR A 60 -14.43 22.06 11.77
C THR A 60 -15.74 21.32 11.58
N THR A 61 -15.81 20.34 10.68
CA THR A 61 -17.00 19.53 10.45
C THR A 61 -17.14 18.49 11.57
N PRO A 62 -18.34 18.33 12.15
CA PRO A 62 -18.57 17.29 13.16
C PRO A 62 -18.25 15.88 12.60
N ALA A 63 -17.60 15.05 13.40
CA ALA A 63 -17.11 13.72 12.99
C ALA A 63 -18.19 12.80 12.40
N GLN A 64 -19.45 12.98 12.79
CA GLN A 64 -20.58 12.19 12.25
C GLN A 64 -20.93 12.53 10.78
N LYS A 65 -20.37 13.62 10.24
CA LYS A 65 -20.63 14.13 8.89
C LYS A 65 -19.44 13.96 7.93
N ILE A 66 -18.31 13.41 8.40
CA ILE A 66 -17.15 13.18 7.57
C ILE A 66 -17.18 11.76 6.94
N SER A 67 -16.53 11.60 5.81
CA SER A 67 -16.38 10.30 5.15
C SER A 67 -15.40 9.37 5.89
N GLY A 68 -15.42 8.08 5.55
CA GLY A 68 -14.46 7.09 6.07
C GLY A 68 -13.01 7.48 5.81
N GLY A 69 -12.69 7.95 4.61
CA GLY A 69 -11.35 8.39 4.24
C GLY A 69 -10.88 9.61 5.05
N VAL A 70 -11.74 10.61 5.25
CA VAL A 70 -11.43 11.77 6.10
C VAL A 70 -11.22 11.34 7.56
N ALA A 71 -12.03 10.41 8.07
CA ALA A 71 -11.85 9.85 9.41
C ALA A 71 -10.52 9.08 9.53
N ARG A 72 -10.14 8.33 8.48
CA ARG A 72 -8.85 7.62 8.39
C ARG A 72 -7.67 8.57 8.46
N LEU A 73 -7.67 9.62 7.66
CA LEU A 73 -6.63 10.65 7.66
C LEU A 73 -6.58 11.43 8.99
N THR A 74 -7.74 11.67 9.61
CA THR A 74 -7.81 12.26 10.96
C THR A 74 -7.16 11.34 11.99
N ALA A 75 -7.41 10.02 11.93
CA ALA A 75 -6.80 9.04 12.82
C ALA A 75 -5.27 9.00 12.65
N PHE A 76 -4.78 9.06 11.40
CA PHE A 76 -3.35 9.20 11.14
C PHE A 76 -2.78 10.50 11.77
N ALA A 77 -3.43 11.64 11.55
CA ALA A 77 -2.99 12.92 12.09
C ALA A 77 -2.96 12.92 13.62
N MET A 78 -3.90 12.23 14.28
CA MET A 78 -3.89 12.00 15.72
C MET A 78 -2.65 11.22 16.19
N CYS A 79 -2.13 10.30 15.37
CA CYS A 79 -0.88 9.60 15.65
C CYS A 79 0.36 10.47 15.38
N ALA A 80 0.28 11.37 14.40
CA ALA A 80 1.41 12.16 13.91
C ALA A 80 1.60 13.52 14.63
N VAL A 81 0.63 13.99 15.42
CA VAL A 81 0.68 15.31 16.08
C VAL A 81 1.75 15.39 17.16
N VAL A 82 1.92 14.31 17.95
CA VAL A 82 3.02 14.11 18.91
C VAL A 82 3.48 12.67 18.77
N PRO A 83 4.33 12.38 17.77
CA PRO A 83 4.75 11.01 17.46
C PRO A 83 5.65 10.46 18.57
N GLY A 84 5.53 9.16 18.83
CA GLY A 84 6.43 8.41 19.68
C GLY A 84 7.67 7.96 18.91
N ARG A 85 8.51 7.16 19.56
CA ARG A 85 9.65 6.50 18.91
C ARG A 85 9.23 5.41 17.93
N LEU A 86 8.03 4.83 18.14
CA LEU A 86 7.41 3.84 17.26
C LEU A 86 6.00 4.31 16.89
N VAL A 87 5.71 4.36 15.60
CA VAL A 87 4.38 4.62 15.06
C VAL A 87 3.93 3.38 14.30
N ILE A 88 2.83 2.78 14.73
CA ILE A 88 2.24 1.59 14.11
C ILE A 88 1.00 2.04 13.33
N LEU A 89 0.96 1.72 12.05
CA LEU A 89 -0.12 2.09 11.14
C LEU A 89 -0.70 0.83 10.52
N ASP A 90 -1.96 0.54 10.85
CA ASP A 90 -2.68 -0.62 10.33
C ASP A 90 -3.66 -0.18 9.26
N GLU A 91 -3.38 -0.57 8.00
CA GLU A 91 -4.13 -0.20 6.80
C GLU A 91 -4.43 1.31 6.70
N PRO A 92 -3.42 2.19 6.77
CA PRO A 92 -3.65 3.64 6.85
C PRO A 92 -4.24 4.25 5.58
N THR A 93 -4.15 3.58 4.44
CA THR A 93 -4.62 4.06 3.13
C THR A 93 -6.02 3.60 2.75
N ASN A 94 -6.65 2.73 3.55
CA ASN A 94 -7.98 2.23 3.26
C ASN A 94 -9.02 3.36 3.23
N ASP A 95 -9.93 3.32 2.26
CA ASP A 95 -10.99 4.32 2.02
C ASP A 95 -10.47 5.73 1.68
N VAL A 96 -9.17 5.93 1.52
CA VAL A 96 -8.56 7.22 1.17
C VAL A 96 -8.49 7.35 -0.35
N ASP A 97 -8.93 8.50 -0.87
CA ASP A 97 -8.84 8.78 -2.29
C ASP A 97 -7.38 8.88 -2.78
N PRO A 98 -7.10 8.63 -4.09
CA PRO A 98 -5.74 8.55 -4.61
C PRO A 98 -4.91 9.83 -4.43
N VAL A 99 -5.54 11.00 -4.37
CA VAL A 99 -4.81 12.28 -4.21
C VAL A 99 -4.32 12.41 -2.78
N ARG A 100 -5.23 12.27 -1.80
CA ARG A 100 -4.90 12.35 -0.37
C ARG A 100 -4.03 11.19 0.10
N ARG A 101 -4.13 10.04 -0.55
CA ARG A 101 -3.28 8.90 -0.28
C ARG A 101 -1.80 9.21 -0.54
N ARG A 102 -1.47 9.96 -1.58
CA ARG A 102 -0.09 10.44 -1.83
C ARG A 102 0.39 11.35 -0.71
N LEU A 103 -0.45 12.31 -0.28
CA LEU A 103 -0.14 13.19 0.84
C LEU A 103 0.09 12.42 2.14
N LEU A 104 -0.70 11.37 2.37
CA LEU A 104 -0.52 10.48 3.51
C LEU A 104 0.84 9.79 3.48
N TRP A 105 1.26 9.25 2.33
CA TRP A 105 2.58 8.62 2.17
C TRP A 105 3.71 9.61 2.44
N ASP A 106 3.59 10.85 1.96
CA ASP A 106 4.58 11.90 2.24
C ASP A 106 4.68 12.18 3.74
N GLN A 107 3.55 12.24 4.46
CA GLN A 107 3.55 12.44 5.91
C GLN A 107 4.10 11.22 6.68
N ILE A 108 3.86 10.00 6.21
CA ILE A 108 4.46 8.78 6.78
C ILE A 108 5.99 8.83 6.63
N ARG A 109 6.49 9.23 5.47
CA ARG A 109 7.93 9.38 5.25
C ARG A 109 8.54 10.44 6.15
N LEU A 110 7.89 11.59 6.30
CA LEU A 110 8.33 12.66 7.19
C LEU A 110 8.42 12.21 8.66
N LEU A 111 7.55 11.30 9.12
CA LEU A 111 7.67 10.73 10.48
C LEU A 111 8.96 9.91 10.64
N ALA A 112 9.29 9.11 9.63
CA ALA A 112 10.51 8.31 9.62
C ALA A 112 11.75 9.20 9.56
N ASP A 113 11.77 10.21 8.69
CA ASP A 113 12.87 11.17 8.54
C ASP A 113 13.09 12.01 9.82
N ALA A 114 12.01 12.24 10.59
CA ALA A 114 12.07 12.89 11.92
C ALA A 114 12.57 11.96 13.04
N GLY A 115 12.88 10.69 12.75
CA GLY A 115 13.50 9.73 13.66
C GLY A 115 12.53 8.78 14.37
N SER A 116 11.25 8.72 13.97
CA SER A 116 10.34 7.66 14.41
C SER A 116 10.58 6.37 13.62
N ALA A 117 10.58 5.23 14.28
CA ALA A 117 10.39 3.95 13.58
C ALA A 117 8.92 3.83 13.16
N VAL A 118 8.64 3.57 11.90
CA VAL A 118 7.28 3.37 11.41
C VAL A 118 7.09 1.90 11.03
N LEU A 119 6.15 1.24 11.71
CA LEU A 119 5.68 -0.11 11.36
C LEU A 119 4.36 0.02 10.62
N LEU A 120 4.38 -0.36 9.35
CA LEU A 120 3.21 -0.35 8.48
C LEU A 120 2.69 -1.77 8.27
N VAL A 121 1.40 -1.98 8.46
CA VAL A 121 0.70 -3.21 8.06
C VAL A 121 -0.25 -2.85 6.92
N THR A 122 -0.11 -3.53 5.79
CA THR A 122 -0.98 -3.30 4.63
C THR A 122 -0.98 -4.50 3.69
N HIS A 123 -2.07 -4.66 2.96
CA HIS A 123 -2.17 -5.58 1.83
C HIS A 123 -1.90 -4.88 0.49
N ASN A 124 -1.73 -3.55 0.48
CA ASN A 124 -1.42 -2.79 -0.73
C ASN A 124 0.10 -2.77 -0.99
N VAL A 125 0.58 -3.88 -1.55
CA VAL A 125 2.00 -4.12 -1.78
C VAL A 125 2.62 -3.07 -2.71
N ARG A 126 1.91 -2.66 -3.77
CA ARG A 126 2.39 -1.67 -4.76
C ARG A 126 2.68 -0.29 -4.16
N GLU A 127 1.86 0.13 -3.22
CA GLU A 127 2.05 1.42 -2.55
C GLU A 127 3.18 1.32 -1.52
N ALA A 128 3.19 0.24 -0.74
CA ALA A 128 4.20 -0.01 0.27
C ALA A 128 5.61 -0.08 -0.34
N GLU A 129 5.78 -0.73 -1.49
CA GLU A 129 7.06 -0.89 -2.19
C GLU A 129 7.83 0.42 -2.36
N ARG A 130 7.12 1.52 -2.60
CA ARG A 130 7.73 2.85 -2.84
C ARG A 130 8.04 3.63 -1.57
N ALA A 131 7.46 3.23 -0.44
CA ALA A 131 7.48 4.02 0.79
C ALA A 131 8.28 3.37 1.93
N VAL A 132 8.56 2.06 1.86
CA VAL A 132 9.21 1.33 2.93
C VAL A 132 10.68 1.03 2.64
N ASP A 133 11.50 1.05 3.69
CA ASP A 133 12.92 0.69 3.59
C ASP A 133 13.12 -0.84 3.63
N ARG A 134 12.28 -1.54 4.39
CA ARG A 134 12.27 -3.01 4.53
C ARG A 134 10.83 -3.50 4.65
N LEU A 135 10.61 -4.73 4.26
CA LEU A 135 9.32 -5.39 4.43
C LEU A 135 9.50 -6.85 4.83
N THR A 136 8.45 -7.37 5.41
CA THR A 136 8.31 -8.77 5.80
C THR A 136 6.99 -9.29 5.23
N ILE A 137 7.03 -10.34 4.43
CA ILE A 137 5.84 -11.00 3.91
C ILE A 137 5.43 -12.09 4.90
N LEU A 138 4.17 -12.02 5.34
CA LEU A 138 3.57 -12.99 6.25
C LEU A 138 2.53 -13.82 5.51
N ASP A 139 2.58 -15.14 5.67
CA ASP A 139 1.56 -16.06 5.21
C ASP A 139 1.24 -17.07 6.32
N HIS A 140 -0.05 -17.25 6.63
CA HIS A 140 -0.53 -18.15 7.69
C HIS A 140 0.20 -17.98 9.04
N GLY A 141 0.61 -16.75 9.39
CA GLY A 141 1.33 -16.44 10.63
C GLY A 141 2.83 -16.73 10.60
N HIS A 142 3.36 -17.14 9.46
CA HIS A 142 4.79 -17.38 9.26
C HIS A 142 5.42 -16.31 8.36
N VAL A 143 6.67 -15.95 8.68
CA VAL A 143 7.48 -15.11 7.80
C VAL A 143 7.96 -15.97 6.62
N ILE A 144 7.55 -15.62 5.41
CA ILE A 144 7.94 -16.33 4.19
C ILE A 144 9.02 -15.58 3.39
N ALA A 145 9.11 -14.27 3.55
CA ALA A 145 10.21 -13.48 2.99
C ALA A 145 10.45 -12.21 3.81
N GLU A 146 11.69 -11.73 3.84
CA GLU A 146 12.08 -10.48 4.50
C GLU A 146 13.24 -9.83 3.75
N GLY A 147 13.19 -8.52 3.55
CA GLY A 147 14.26 -7.80 2.87
C GLY A 147 13.89 -6.37 2.48
N THR A 148 14.75 -5.74 1.70
CA THR A 148 14.36 -4.52 0.98
C THR A 148 13.49 -4.89 -0.22
N PRO A 149 12.59 -4.01 -0.69
CA PRO A 149 11.80 -4.27 -1.90
C PRO A 149 12.67 -4.73 -3.08
N ALA A 150 13.75 -4.03 -3.35
CA ALA A 150 14.68 -4.35 -4.44
C ALA A 150 15.35 -5.73 -4.27
N ALA A 151 15.71 -6.12 -3.04
CA ALA A 151 16.33 -7.42 -2.79
C ALA A 151 15.37 -8.59 -3.01
N LEU A 152 14.09 -8.40 -2.63
CA LEU A 152 13.06 -9.42 -2.82
C LEU A 152 12.71 -9.60 -4.30
N VAL A 153 12.57 -8.51 -5.04
CA VAL A 153 12.36 -8.55 -6.49
C VAL A 153 13.56 -9.19 -7.20
N ALA A 154 14.80 -8.81 -6.85
CA ALA A 154 16.01 -9.38 -7.45
C ALA A 154 16.18 -10.88 -7.15
N GLY A 155 15.69 -11.35 -6.00
CA GLY A 155 15.75 -12.77 -5.58
C GLY A 155 14.74 -13.68 -6.27
N HIS A 156 13.76 -13.12 -6.98
CA HIS A 156 12.65 -13.90 -7.55
C HIS A 156 13.02 -14.77 -8.78
N GLY A 157 14.15 -14.52 -9.42
CA GLY A 157 14.62 -15.33 -10.57
C GLY A 157 14.16 -14.85 -11.94
N SER A 158 12.96 -14.30 -12.09
CA SER A 158 12.49 -13.65 -13.32
C SER A 158 12.69 -12.15 -13.25
N SER A 159 12.90 -11.51 -14.41
CA SER A 159 13.15 -10.06 -14.46
C SER A 159 11.94 -9.26 -14.92
N PHE A 160 11.05 -9.90 -15.69
CA PHE A 160 9.87 -9.27 -16.30
C PHE A 160 8.66 -10.17 -16.21
N VAL A 161 7.48 -9.54 -16.26
CA VAL A 161 6.19 -10.21 -16.45
C VAL A 161 5.57 -9.68 -17.73
N LEU A 162 5.15 -10.58 -18.60
CA LEU A 162 4.37 -10.29 -19.80
C LEU A 162 2.90 -10.56 -19.48
N GLU A 163 2.13 -9.51 -19.20
CA GLU A 163 0.68 -9.58 -19.03
C GLU A 163 -0.02 -9.68 -20.38
N ILE A 164 -1.06 -10.51 -20.46
CA ILE A 164 -1.76 -10.84 -21.70
C ILE A 164 -3.27 -10.77 -21.46
N SER A 165 -3.97 -9.99 -22.30
CA SER A 165 -5.43 -10.07 -22.43
C SER A 165 -5.77 -11.01 -23.56
N ARG A 166 -6.45 -12.11 -23.25
CA ARG A 166 -6.77 -13.18 -24.20
C ARG A 166 -8.05 -12.89 -24.95
N THR A 167 -8.08 -13.22 -26.22
CA THR A 167 -9.34 -13.26 -26.98
C THR A 167 -10.18 -14.48 -26.53
N PRO A 168 -11.48 -14.28 -26.18
CA PRO A 168 -12.33 -15.38 -25.74
C PRO A 168 -12.37 -16.52 -26.74
N GLY A 169 -12.25 -17.77 -26.25
CA GLY A 169 -12.29 -18.98 -27.09
C GLY A 169 -11.01 -19.27 -27.88
N ARG A 170 -9.99 -18.41 -27.80
CA ARG A 170 -8.69 -18.68 -28.45
C ARG A 170 -7.72 -19.33 -27.47
N ARG A 171 -7.02 -20.34 -27.93
CA ARG A 171 -5.93 -20.97 -27.19
C ARG A 171 -4.63 -20.25 -27.51
N ILE A 172 -3.82 -19.99 -26.47
CA ILE A 172 -2.47 -19.44 -26.61
C ILE A 172 -1.48 -20.40 -25.96
N GLU A 173 -0.35 -20.59 -26.62
CA GLU A 173 0.74 -21.42 -26.12
C GLU A 173 2.01 -20.56 -26.12
N PRO A 174 2.67 -20.38 -24.98
CA PRO A 174 3.90 -19.60 -24.91
C PRO A 174 5.04 -20.36 -25.58
N PRO A 175 6.13 -19.67 -25.94
CA PRO A 175 7.33 -20.31 -26.46
C PRO A 175 7.89 -21.36 -25.49
N ALA A 176 8.60 -22.36 -26.04
CA ALA A 176 9.22 -23.40 -25.24
C ALA A 176 10.12 -22.82 -24.12
N GLY A 177 9.92 -23.33 -22.90
CA GLY A 177 10.64 -22.88 -21.71
C GLY A 177 10.10 -21.59 -21.08
N MET A 178 8.92 -21.12 -21.48
CA MET A 178 8.13 -20.10 -20.77
C MET A 178 6.85 -20.75 -20.24
N SER A 179 6.47 -20.40 -19.02
CA SER A 179 5.27 -20.90 -18.37
C SER A 179 4.18 -19.84 -18.38
N LEU A 180 2.98 -20.23 -18.84
CA LEU A 180 1.81 -19.36 -18.81
C LEU A 180 1.05 -19.60 -17.51
N THR A 181 0.91 -18.55 -16.70
CA THR A 181 0.04 -18.54 -15.54
C THR A 181 -1.30 -17.93 -15.93
N GLN A 182 -2.37 -18.70 -15.80
CA GLN A 182 -3.72 -18.25 -16.14
C GLN A 182 -4.37 -17.66 -14.89
N HIS A 183 -4.78 -16.40 -14.94
CA HIS A 183 -5.44 -15.70 -13.82
C HIS A 183 -6.97 -15.85 -13.89
N ASP A 184 -7.53 -15.71 -15.09
CA ASP A 184 -8.96 -15.89 -15.37
C ASP A 184 -9.18 -16.28 -16.85
N ALA A 185 -10.44 -16.29 -17.29
CA ALA A 185 -10.77 -16.63 -18.69
C ALA A 185 -10.18 -15.65 -19.72
N ALA A 186 -9.93 -14.39 -19.32
CA ALA A 186 -9.49 -13.30 -20.19
C ALA A 186 -8.02 -12.89 -19.96
N ARG A 187 -7.41 -13.26 -18.83
CA ARG A 187 -6.08 -12.78 -18.45
C ARG A 187 -5.13 -13.91 -18.13
N ALA A 188 -3.91 -13.72 -18.57
CA ALA A 188 -2.80 -14.61 -18.28
C ALA A 188 -1.51 -13.80 -18.17
N SER A 189 -0.49 -14.37 -17.54
CA SER A 189 0.85 -13.79 -17.50
C SER A 189 1.91 -14.84 -17.84
N VAL A 190 3.05 -14.36 -18.28
CA VAL A 190 4.25 -15.17 -18.54
C VAL A 190 5.41 -14.53 -17.81
N ALA A 191 6.06 -15.28 -16.93
CA ALA A 191 7.31 -14.86 -16.30
C ALA A 191 8.44 -14.93 -17.34
N VAL A 192 9.21 -13.85 -17.47
CA VAL A 192 10.20 -13.68 -18.54
C VAL A 192 11.55 -13.30 -17.96
N ASP A 193 12.55 -14.12 -18.23
CA ASP A 193 13.93 -13.79 -17.92
C ASP A 193 14.48 -12.71 -18.86
N SER A 194 15.42 -11.89 -18.37
CA SER A 194 16.02 -10.80 -19.16
C SER A 194 16.51 -11.22 -20.55
N HIS A 195 17.12 -12.38 -20.65
CA HIS A 195 17.67 -12.89 -21.93
C HIS A 195 16.60 -13.38 -22.93
N ARG A 196 15.35 -13.56 -22.49
CA ARG A 196 14.22 -14.00 -23.31
C ARG A 196 13.22 -12.91 -23.66
N THR A 197 13.48 -11.67 -23.25
CA THR A 197 12.57 -10.53 -23.43
C THR A 197 12.19 -10.34 -24.90
N THR A 198 13.16 -10.38 -25.81
CA THR A 198 12.91 -10.24 -27.26
C THR A 198 11.98 -11.35 -27.77
N GLN A 199 12.25 -12.60 -27.41
CA GLN A 199 11.43 -13.75 -27.82
C GLN A 199 9.98 -13.64 -27.30
N ALA A 200 9.80 -13.20 -26.06
CA ALA A 200 8.48 -13.02 -25.44
C ALA A 200 7.67 -11.93 -26.16
N VAL A 201 8.30 -10.80 -26.46
CA VAL A 201 7.65 -9.68 -27.16
C VAL A 201 7.30 -10.04 -28.61
N GLU A 202 8.21 -10.70 -29.33
CA GLU A 202 7.94 -11.16 -30.69
C GLU A 202 6.78 -12.15 -30.75
N TRP A 203 6.73 -13.10 -29.81
CA TRP A 203 5.62 -14.03 -29.68
C TRP A 203 4.29 -13.31 -29.40
N ALA A 204 4.27 -12.40 -28.44
CA ALA A 204 3.06 -11.64 -28.10
C ALA A 204 2.58 -10.77 -29.27
N ALA A 205 3.51 -10.12 -29.98
CA ALA A 205 3.19 -9.33 -31.15
C ALA A 205 2.62 -10.21 -32.30
N HIS A 206 3.07 -11.45 -32.44
CA HIS A 206 2.51 -12.41 -33.40
C HIS A 206 1.11 -12.85 -32.96
N ALA A 207 0.92 -13.23 -31.71
CA ALA A 207 -0.37 -13.62 -31.15
C ALA A 207 -1.42 -12.50 -31.24
N LEU A 208 -1.00 -11.24 -31.11
CA LEU A 208 -1.85 -10.06 -31.30
C LEU A 208 -2.30 -9.93 -32.77
N ARG A 209 -1.37 -10.09 -33.73
CA ARG A 209 -1.68 -10.02 -35.16
C ARG A 209 -2.63 -11.17 -35.60
N ASP A 210 -2.48 -12.34 -35.01
CA ASP A 210 -3.33 -13.51 -35.29
C ASP A 210 -4.69 -13.45 -34.57
N GLY A 211 -4.93 -12.39 -33.77
CA GLY A 211 -6.15 -12.21 -33.00
C GLY A 211 -6.33 -13.23 -31.88
N ALA A 212 -5.27 -13.89 -31.44
CA ALA A 212 -5.29 -14.81 -30.30
C ALA A 212 -5.27 -14.07 -28.96
N ILE A 213 -4.71 -12.87 -28.94
CA ILE A 213 -4.73 -11.94 -27.80
C ILE A 213 -5.21 -10.56 -28.26
N GLU A 214 -5.78 -9.79 -27.34
CA GLU A 214 -6.28 -8.43 -27.58
C GLU A 214 -5.26 -7.37 -27.18
N ARG A 215 -4.43 -7.68 -26.18
CA ARG A 215 -3.42 -6.77 -25.64
C ARG A 215 -2.32 -7.58 -24.96
N TYR A 216 -1.11 -7.02 -24.97
CA TYR A 216 -0.04 -7.44 -24.07
C TYR A 216 0.69 -6.23 -23.48
N GLU A 217 1.32 -6.45 -22.34
CA GLU A 217 2.15 -5.45 -21.66
C GLU A 217 3.34 -6.16 -21.00
N LEU A 218 4.54 -5.72 -21.31
CA LEU A 218 5.75 -6.21 -20.66
C LEU A 218 6.18 -5.19 -19.60
N ALA A 219 6.22 -5.62 -18.35
CA ALA A 219 6.65 -4.80 -17.23
C ALA A 219 7.77 -5.51 -16.44
N PRO A 220 8.67 -4.75 -15.77
CA PRO A 220 9.52 -5.34 -14.76
C PRO A 220 8.68 -6.03 -13.70
N ILE A 221 9.20 -7.14 -13.15
CA ILE A 221 8.53 -7.82 -12.04
C ILE A 221 8.37 -6.87 -10.86
N SER A 222 7.21 -6.88 -10.26
CA SER A 222 6.87 -6.07 -9.09
C SER A 222 6.91 -6.90 -7.81
N LEU A 223 6.93 -6.22 -6.67
CA LEU A 223 6.81 -6.89 -5.38
C LEU A 223 5.45 -7.62 -5.21
N GLU A 224 4.40 -7.14 -5.88
CA GLU A 224 3.09 -7.80 -5.89
C GLU A 224 3.17 -9.16 -6.61
N ASP A 225 3.92 -9.25 -7.71
CA ASP A 225 4.15 -10.51 -8.43
C ASP A 225 4.91 -11.50 -7.53
N VAL A 226 5.94 -11.01 -6.83
CA VAL A 226 6.69 -11.80 -5.84
C VAL A 226 5.77 -12.30 -4.71
N TYR A 227 4.90 -11.43 -4.19
CA TYR A 227 3.95 -11.80 -3.15
C TYR A 227 2.99 -12.90 -3.61
N VAL A 228 2.39 -12.74 -4.80
CA VAL A 228 1.46 -13.72 -5.38
C VAL A 228 2.15 -15.07 -5.59
N ASP A 229 3.38 -15.08 -6.08
CA ASP A 229 4.14 -16.31 -6.31
C ASP A 229 4.48 -17.03 -4.99
N LEU A 230 4.93 -16.29 -3.99
CA LEU A 230 5.30 -16.85 -2.68
C LEU A 230 4.11 -17.37 -1.88
N THR A 231 2.94 -16.75 -1.99
CA THR A 231 1.74 -17.15 -1.25
C THR A 231 0.88 -18.18 -1.99
N GLY A 232 1.16 -18.44 -3.28
CA GLY A 232 0.34 -19.32 -4.13
C GLY A 232 -1.08 -18.78 -4.34
N SER A 233 -1.35 -17.55 -3.93
CA SER A 233 -2.65 -16.90 -4.07
C SER A 233 -2.85 -16.54 -5.54
N THR A 234 -3.67 -17.27 -6.25
CA THR A 234 -4.22 -16.79 -7.51
C THR A 234 -4.90 -15.44 -7.23
N GLY A 235 -4.49 -14.39 -7.95
CA GLY A 235 -4.80 -12.97 -7.69
C GLY A 235 -6.26 -12.54 -7.54
N GLU A 236 -7.19 -13.46 -7.26
CA GLU A 236 -8.60 -13.19 -7.01
C GLU A 236 -8.88 -12.60 -5.62
N GLU A 237 -8.11 -12.97 -4.59
CA GLU A 237 -8.34 -12.45 -3.23
C GLU A 237 -7.84 -11.01 -3.08
N VAL A 238 -6.70 -10.68 -3.67
CA VAL A 238 -6.14 -9.31 -3.63
C VAL A 238 -7.04 -8.33 -4.38
N ARG A 239 -7.75 -8.79 -5.43
CA ARG A 239 -8.64 -7.94 -6.24
C ARG A 239 -10.04 -7.75 -5.66
N ARG A 240 -10.54 -8.65 -4.81
CA ARG A 240 -11.85 -8.49 -4.14
C ARG A 240 -11.86 -7.40 -3.06
N HIS A 241 -10.69 -7.02 -2.55
CA HIS A 241 -10.56 -5.96 -1.54
C HIS A 241 -10.18 -4.60 -2.14
N ALA A 242 -9.89 -4.52 -3.45
CA ALA A 242 -9.52 -3.30 -4.17
C ALA A 242 -10.67 -2.73 -5.03
N ALA A 243 -11.85 -3.35 -5.01
CA ALA A 243 -13.09 -2.91 -5.65
C ALA A 243 -14.11 -2.48 -4.61
#